data_326926b131d4ac8ae8224e9331a8bae9
#
_entry.id   326926b131d4ac8ae8224e9331a8bae9
#
_cell.length_a   1.000
_cell.length_b   1.000
_cell.length_c   1.000
_cell.angle_alpha   90.00
_cell.angle_beta   90.00
_cell.angle_gamma   90.00
#
_symmetry.space_group_name_H-M   'P 1'
#
loop_
_entity.id
_entity.type
_entity.pdbx_description
1 polymer ?
#
loop_
_entity_poly.entity_id
_entity_poly.type
_entity_poly.pdbx_seq_one_letter_code
_entity_poly.pdbx_strand_id
1 'polypeptide(L)'
;ALHAGIDLVLELPFLFATQNAERFSDAAVCILKYMQAQNLVFGSESGELTPLKRIAKILLHPDQAHFKQERSIGYARQMENTLLNTPELIPYIKHPNHILGIQYIRSILAQNAKILPITIQRKGSSYHHSEIVNTGFSSATAIRKLLFEERKVTSKIQTAVPEMTAKILNQVENYIDWNTLFPYLQIKVATNSANCLKQHLLVHEGIENRIKKIIP
;
A
#
# COMPACT_ATOMS: atom_id res chain seq x y z
N ALA A 1 -17.10 8.07 -0.87
CA ALA A 1 -16.74 8.01 -2.29
C ALA A 1 -17.97 8.31 -3.16
N LEU A 2 -19.08 7.56 -3.07
CA LEU A 2 -20.29 7.75 -3.89
C LEU A 2 -20.84 9.19 -3.79
N HIS A 3 -20.91 9.77 -2.58
CA HIS A 3 -21.32 11.16 -2.39
C HIS A 3 -20.37 12.20 -3.01
N ALA A 4 -19.18 11.81 -3.42
CA ALA A 4 -18.23 12.66 -4.13
C ALA A 4 -18.28 12.47 -5.65
N GLY A 5 -19.35 11.84 -6.17
CA GLY A 5 -19.57 11.67 -7.61
C GLY A 5 -18.92 10.44 -8.23
N ILE A 6 -18.56 9.45 -7.43
CA ILE A 6 -18.07 8.14 -7.92
C ILE A 6 -19.28 7.23 -8.13
N ASP A 7 -19.38 6.65 -9.33
CA ASP A 7 -20.53 5.84 -9.74
C ASP A 7 -20.51 4.42 -9.14
N LEU A 8 -19.32 3.85 -8.95
CA LEU A 8 -19.14 2.49 -8.43
C LEU A 8 -17.96 2.41 -7.47
N VAL A 9 -18.17 1.80 -6.33
CA VAL A 9 -17.11 1.47 -5.36
C VAL A 9 -17.05 -0.04 -5.20
N LEU A 10 -15.88 -0.60 -5.42
CA LEU A 10 -15.62 -2.04 -5.26
C LEU A 10 -14.64 -2.23 -4.10
N GLU A 11 -14.94 -3.21 -3.26
CA GLU A 11 -14.03 -3.64 -2.22
C GLU A 11 -13.00 -4.60 -2.79
N LEU A 12 -11.71 -4.28 -2.57
CA LEU A 12 -10.66 -5.26 -2.80
C LEU A 12 -10.73 -6.31 -1.68
N PRO A 13 -10.87 -7.62 -2.00
CA PRO A 13 -10.99 -8.64 -0.98
C PRO A 13 -9.86 -8.57 0.06
N PHE A 14 -10.19 -8.74 1.34
CA PHE A 14 -9.26 -8.62 2.48
C PHE A 14 -7.94 -9.36 2.26
N LEU A 15 -8.00 -10.57 1.68
CA LEU A 15 -6.83 -11.38 1.38
C LEU A 15 -5.79 -10.64 0.52
N PHE A 16 -6.22 -9.76 -0.38
CA PHE A 16 -5.34 -8.98 -1.25
C PHE A 16 -5.09 -7.57 -0.71
N ALA A 17 -6.06 -6.97 -0.04
CA ALA A 17 -5.95 -5.63 0.52
C ALA A 17 -4.86 -5.52 1.61
N THR A 18 -4.55 -6.61 2.30
CA THR A 18 -3.54 -6.70 3.35
C THR A 18 -2.18 -7.20 2.86
N GLN A 19 -2.01 -7.40 1.56
CA GLN A 19 -0.78 -7.91 0.98
C GLN A 19 0.25 -6.81 0.68
N ASN A 20 1.44 -7.25 0.24
CA ASN A 20 2.43 -6.33 -0.31
C ASN A 20 1.92 -5.66 -1.60
N ALA A 21 2.59 -4.59 -2.03
CA ALA A 21 2.19 -3.78 -3.18
C ALA A 21 2.04 -4.60 -4.48
N GLU A 22 2.85 -5.62 -4.66
CA GLU A 22 2.81 -6.50 -5.83
C GLU A 22 1.48 -7.27 -5.90
N ARG A 23 1.16 -8.06 -4.86
CA ARG A 23 -0.08 -8.86 -4.82
C ARG A 23 -1.35 -7.99 -4.75
N PHE A 24 -1.27 -6.88 -4.02
CA PHE A 24 -2.33 -5.87 -4.01
C PHE A 24 -2.64 -5.38 -5.43
N SER A 25 -1.60 -4.99 -6.17
CA SER A 25 -1.74 -4.48 -7.53
C SER A 25 -2.22 -5.54 -8.52
N ASP A 26 -1.74 -6.79 -8.37
CA ASP A 26 -2.15 -7.90 -9.24
C ASP A 26 -3.65 -8.17 -9.11
N ALA A 27 -4.18 -8.19 -7.90
CA ALA A 27 -5.60 -8.37 -7.66
C ALA A 27 -6.44 -7.16 -8.14
N ALA A 28 -5.98 -5.94 -7.85
CA ALA A 28 -6.66 -4.73 -8.30
C ALA A 28 -6.76 -4.67 -9.83
N VAL A 29 -5.66 -4.92 -10.53
CA VAL A 29 -5.64 -4.95 -12.00
C VAL A 29 -6.48 -6.09 -12.57
N CYS A 30 -6.51 -7.24 -11.91
CA CYS A 30 -7.37 -8.36 -12.30
C CYS A 30 -8.86 -7.95 -12.26
N ILE A 31 -9.30 -7.30 -11.18
CA ILE A 31 -10.67 -6.79 -11.05
C ILE A 31 -10.96 -5.76 -12.14
N LEU A 32 -10.08 -4.78 -12.33
CA LEU A 32 -10.24 -3.74 -13.35
C LEU A 32 -10.29 -4.32 -14.77
N LYS A 33 -9.47 -5.32 -15.06
CA LYS A 33 -9.48 -6.05 -16.33
C LYS A 33 -10.81 -6.77 -16.55
N TYR A 34 -11.32 -7.45 -15.51
CA TYR A 34 -12.62 -8.11 -15.56
C TYR A 34 -13.76 -7.11 -15.80
N MET A 35 -13.67 -5.93 -15.18
CA MET A 35 -14.61 -4.83 -15.35
C MET A 35 -14.43 -4.07 -16.69
N GLN A 36 -13.47 -4.46 -17.52
CA GLN A 36 -13.14 -3.82 -18.79
C GLN A 36 -12.79 -2.33 -18.64
N ALA A 37 -12.16 -1.97 -17.53
CA ALA A 37 -11.72 -0.60 -17.30
C ALA A 37 -10.71 -0.18 -18.39
N GLN A 38 -10.86 1.02 -18.93
CA GLN A 38 -9.97 1.56 -19.96
C GLN A 38 -8.75 2.25 -19.36
N ASN A 39 -8.91 2.88 -18.19
CA ASN A 39 -7.87 3.66 -17.54
C ASN A 39 -7.72 3.26 -16.06
N LEU A 40 -6.49 3.28 -15.58
CA LEU A 40 -6.18 3.19 -14.15
C LEU A 40 -5.45 4.46 -13.73
N VAL A 41 -6.10 5.28 -12.91
CA VAL A 41 -5.53 6.52 -12.38
C VAL A 41 -5.01 6.30 -10.97
N PHE A 42 -3.78 6.72 -10.70
CA PHE A 42 -3.17 6.66 -9.36
C PHE A 42 -2.35 7.91 -9.06
N GLY A 43 -2.20 8.21 -7.77
CA GLY A 43 -1.36 9.32 -7.33
C GLY A 43 0.10 8.89 -7.21
N SER A 44 1.04 9.75 -7.63
CA SER A 44 2.46 9.57 -7.40
C SER A 44 3.12 10.86 -6.91
N GLU A 45 4.29 10.76 -6.31
CA GLU A 45 4.98 11.93 -5.76
C GLU A 45 5.50 12.87 -6.85
N SER A 46 5.99 12.32 -7.97
CA SER A 46 6.51 13.14 -9.09
C SER A 46 5.45 13.54 -10.11
N GLY A 47 4.38 12.76 -10.28
CA GLY A 47 3.45 12.91 -11.40
C GLY A 47 4.00 12.43 -12.76
N GLU A 48 5.20 11.85 -12.78
CA GLU A 48 5.89 11.41 -13.99
C GLU A 48 5.65 9.92 -14.26
N LEU A 49 5.01 9.61 -15.36
CA LEU A 49 4.68 8.22 -15.72
C LEU A 49 5.86 7.47 -16.36
N THR A 50 6.70 8.17 -17.11
CA THR A 50 7.79 7.56 -17.91
C THR A 50 8.79 6.77 -17.06
N PRO A 51 9.37 7.31 -15.97
CA PRO A 51 10.30 6.55 -15.14
C PRO A 51 9.62 5.35 -14.47
N LEU A 52 8.35 5.48 -14.04
CA LEU A 52 7.60 4.38 -13.44
C LEU A 52 7.38 3.24 -14.44
N LYS A 53 7.07 3.56 -15.71
CA LYS A 53 6.95 2.56 -16.79
C LYS A 53 8.28 1.86 -17.08
N ARG A 54 9.41 2.58 -17.06
CA ARG A 54 10.73 1.98 -17.26
C ARG A 54 11.05 0.97 -16.16
N ILE A 55 10.85 1.34 -14.90
CA ILE A 55 11.07 0.46 -13.76
C ILE A 55 10.15 -0.77 -13.85
N ALA A 56 8.86 -0.59 -14.13
CA ALA A 56 7.91 -1.68 -14.25
C ALA A 56 8.32 -2.71 -15.31
N LYS A 57 8.85 -2.26 -16.46
CA LYS A 57 9.38 -3.15 -17.51
C LYS A 57 10.63 -3.91 -17.06
N ILE A 58 11.55 -3.27 -16.34
CA ILE A 58 12.73 -3.93 -15.79
C ILE A 58 12.33 -5.02 -14.80
N LEU A 59 11.37 -4.73 -13.91
CA LEU A 59 10.87 -5.68 -12.93
C LEU A 59 10.06 -6.84 -13.54
N LEU A 60 9.53 -6.68 -14.75
CA LEU A 60 8.82 -7.74 -15.46
C LEU A 60 9.76 -8.83 -16.00
N HIS A 61 11.01 -8.47 -16.30
CA HIS A 61 12.03 -9.37 -16.86
C HIS A 61 13.26 -9.42 -15.95
N PRO A 62 13.16 -9.98 -14.74
CA PRO A 62 14.23 -9.97 -13.76
C PRO A 62 15.49 -10.72 -14.20
N ASP A 63 15.38 -11.65 -15.16
CA ASP A 63 16.52 -12.43 -15.67
C ASP A 63 17.51 -11.58 -16.48
N GLN A 64 17.07 -10.42 -17.00
CA GLN A 64 17.92 -9.44 -17.72
C GLN A 64 18.58 -8.44 -16.77
N ALA A 65 18.08 -8.25 -15.59
CA ALA A 65 18.69 -7.52 -14.49
C ALA A 65 19.33 -8.55 -13.56
N HIS A 66 20.50 -8.32 -12.99
CA HIS A 66 21.20 -9.23 -12.07
C HIS A 66 20.39 -9.56 -10.81
N PHE A 67 19.19 -10.10 -11.00
CA PHE A 67 18.24 -10.43 -9.95
C PHE A 67 18.63 -11.79 -9.36
N LYS A 68 19.65 -11.80 -8.50
CA LYS A 68 19.82 -12.87 -7.55
C LYS A 68 18.78 -12.67 -6.46
N GLN A 69 17.77 -13.53 -6.45
CA GLN A 69 16.77 -13.61 -5.38
C GLN A 69 17.47 -14.12 -4.11
N GLU A 70 18.27 -13.25 -3.50
CA GLU A 70 18.87 -13.53 -2.20
C GLU A 70 17.78 -13.38 -1.16
N ARG A 71 17.28 -14.48 -0.66
CA ARG A 71 16.21 -14.58 0.35
C ARG A 71 16.50 -13.80 1.65
N SER A 72 17.73 -13.37 1.86
CA SER A 72 18.17 -12.60 3.03
C SER A 72 18.08 -11.07 2.88
N ILE A 73 17.77 -10.56 1.69
CA ILE A 73 17.79 -9.12 1.38
C ILE A 73 16.37 -8.60 1.31
N GLY A 74 16.04 -7.55 2.07
CA GLY A 74 14.71 -6.91 2.05
C GLY A 74 14.33 -6.38 0.67
N TYR A 75 13.03 -6.36 0.38
CA TYR A 75 12.44 -6.01 -0.92
C TYR A 75 12.97 -4.69 -1.52
N ALA A 76 13.12 -3.63 -0.72
CA ALA A 76 13.64 -2.35 -1.19
C ALA A 76 15.05 -2.49 -1.77
N ARG A 77 15.92 -3.24 -1.10
CA ARG A 77 17.29 -3.48 -1.54
C ARG A 77 17.37 -4.40 -2.76
N GLN A 78 16.43 -5.34 -2.89
CA GLN A 78 16.29 -6.14 -4.11
C GLN A 78 15.91 -5.25 -5.31
N MET A 79 14.99 -4.31 -5.13
CA MET A 79 14.65 -3.34 -6.18
C MET A 79 15.84 -2.45 -6.54
N GLU A 80 16.61 -1.96 -5.56
CA GLU A 80 17.83 -1.19 -5.82
C GLU A 80 18.85 -2.00 -6.64
N ASN A 81 19.08 -3.25 -6.26
CA ASN A 81 19.97 -4.15 -6.98
C ASN A 81 19.52 -4.39 -8.44
N THR A 82 18.22 -4.47 -8.67
CA THR A 82 17.66 -4.63 -10.02
C THR A 82 17.90 -3.38 -10.88
N LEU A 83 18.06 -2.20 -10.28
CA LEU A 83 18.23 -0.93 -10.95
C LEU A 83 19.69 -0.45 -11.00
N LEU A 84 20.69 -1.28 -10.66
CA LEU A 84 22.11 -0.89 -10.65
C LEU A 84 22.59 -0.33 -12.00
N ASN A 85 22.06 -0.84 -13.10
CA ASN A 85 22.39 -0.36 -14.45
C ASN A 85 21.61 0.91 -14.87
N THR A 86 20.72 1.40 -14.03
CA THR A 86 19.87 2.59 -14.27
C THR A 86 19.75 3.41 -12.98
N PRO A 87 20.88 3.92 -12.46
CA PRO A 87 20.91 4.57 -11.14
C PRO A 87 20.02 5.81 -11.04
N GLU A 88 19.71 6.44 -12.16
CA GLU A 88 18.78 7.57 -12.25
C GLU A 88 17.33 7.20 -11.86
N LEU A 89 16.99 5.91 -11.85
CA LEU A 89 15.66 5.41 -11.47
C LEU A 89 15.55 5.09 -9.97
N ILE A 90 16.67 4.95 -9.26
CA ILE A 90 16.68 4.62 -7.82
C ILE A 90 15.87 5.59 -6.95
N PRO A 91 15.88 6.92 -7.18
CA PRO A 91 15.08 7.83 -6.38
C PRO A 91 13.57 7.52 -6.41
N TYR A 92 13.06 6.98 -7.52
CA TYR A 92 11.63 6.68 -7.66
C TYR A 92 11.17 5.50 -6.79
N ILE A 93 12.03 4.54 -6.46
CA ILE A 93 11.67 3.40 -5.60
C ILE A 93 11.73 3.71 -4.10
N LYS A 94 12.09 4.92 -3.72
CA LYS A 94 12.11 5.36 -2.31
C LYS A 94 10.75 5.91 -1.82
N HIS A 95 9.81 6.10 -2.73
CA HIS A 95 8.52 6.71 -2.43
C HIS A 95 7.38 5.68 -2.51
N PRO A 96 6.54 5.56 -1.46
CA PRO A 96 5.51 4.52 -1.38
C PRO A 96 4.50 4.54 -2.54
N ASN A 97 4.08 5.74 -2.98
CA ASN A 97 3.11 5.82 -4.07
C ASN A 97 3.75 5.55 -5.44
N HIS A 98 5.04 5.86 -5.62
CA HIS A 98 5.78 5.40 -6.79
C HIS A 98 5.86 3.88 -6.83
N ILE A 99 6.21 3.22 -5.71
CA ILE A 99 6.27 1.75 -5.64
C ILE A 99 4.92 1.14 -6.03
N LEU A 100 3.82 1.65 -5.47
CA LEU A 100 2.49 1.17 -5.81
C LEU A 100 2.16 1.40 -7.30
N GLY A 101 2.46 2.59 -7.83
CA GLY A 101 2.29 2.92 -9.24
C GLY A 101 3.08 2.01 -10.18
N ILE A 102 4.34 1.72 -9.83
CA ILE A 102 5.20 0.78 -10.55
C ILE A 102 4.57 -0.61 -10.57
N GLN A 103 4.05 -1.09 -9.44
CA GLN A 103 3.41 -2.40 -9.35
C GLN A 103 2.10 -2.47 -10.14
N TYR A 104 1.30 -1.42 -10.17
CA TYR A 104 0.13 -1.35 -11.05
C TYR A 104 0.52 -1.48 -12.53
N ILE A 105 1.55 -0.74 -12.97
CA ILE A 105 2.01 -0.80 -14.37
C ILE A 105 2.58 -2.18 -14.68
N ARG A 106 3.39 -2.75 -13.78
CA ARG A 106 3.92 -4.11 -13.92
C ARG A 106 2.78 -5.14 -14.07
N SER A 107 1.77 -5.02 -13.23
CA SER A 107 0.60 -5.91 -13.26
C SER A 107 -0.22 -5.78 -14.55
N ILE A 108 -0.42 -4.56 -15.05
CA ILE A 108 -1.05 -4.31 -16.36
C ILE A 108 -0.30 -5.03 -17.46
N LEU A 109 1.03 -4.92 -17.49
CA LEU A 109 1.88 -5.57 -18.49
C LEU A 109 1.85 -7.09 -18.34
N ALA A 110 2.03 -7.61 -17.13
CA ALA A 110 2.07 -9.04 -16.85
C ALA A 110 0.75 -9.76 -17.20
N GLN A 111 -0.38 -9.10 -16.97
CA GLN A 111 -1.71 -9.65 -17.27
C GLN A 111 -2.18 -9.36 -18.70
N ASN A 112 -1.37 -8.71 -19.53
CA ASN A 112 -1.77 -8.23 -20.85
C ASN A 112 -3.12 -7.47 -20.81
N ALA A 113 -3.30 -6.62 -19.79
CA ALA A 113 -4.53 -5.85 -19.61
C ALA A 113 -4.53 -4.63 -20.56
N LYS A 114 -5.65 -4.41 -21.28
CA LYS A 114 -5.83 -3.23 -22.14
C LYS A 114 -6.22 -2.00 -21.30
N ILE A 115 -5.43 -1.69 -20.27
CA ILE A 115 -5.67 -0.58 -19.33
C ILE A 115 -4.55 0.44 -19.49
N LEU A 116 -4.90 1.71 -19.69
CA LEU A 116 -3.94 2.80 -19.80
C LEU A 116 -3.63 3.33 -18.38
N PRO A 117 -2.37 3.22 -17.89
CA PRO A 117 -2.00 3.82 -16.62
C PRO A 117 -1.85 5.33 -16.75
N ILE A 118 -2.42 6.07 -15.83
CA ILE A 118 -2.36 7.53 -15.72
C ILE A 118 -1.93 7.88 -14.31
N THR A 119 -1.00 8.81 -14.16
CA THR A 119 -0.59 9.28 -12.83
C THR A 119 -0.92 10.75 -12.65
N ILE A 120 -1.29 11.10 -11.42
CA ILE A 120 -1.54 12.48 -10.97
C ILE A 120 -0.53 12.80 -9.88
N GLN A 121 0.11 13.97 -9.97
CA GLN A 121 1.02 14.41 -8.92
C GLN A 121 0.25 14.68 -7.63
N ARG A 122 0.70 14.05 -6.54
CA ARG A 122 0.15 14.28 -5.21
C ARG A 122 0.50 15.69 -4.73
N LYS A 123 -0.50 16.41 -4.26
CA LYS A 123 -0.33 17.70 -3.59
C LYS A 123 -0.56 17.51 -2.09
N GLY A 124 0.19 18.22 -1.26
CA GLY A 124 0.04 18.22 0.19
C GLY A 124 1.23 17.62 0.94
N SER A 125 1.03 17.30 2.21
CA SER A 125 2.08 16.78 3.09
C SER A 125 2.63 15.45 2.61
N SER A 126 3.96 15.26 2.76
CA SER A 126 4.59 13.98 2.48
C SER A 126 3.98 12.88 3.36
N TYR A 127 4.07 11.62 2.92
CA TYR A 127 3.48 10.46 3.60
C TYR A 127 3.87 10.33 5.09
N HIS A 128 5.02 10.91 5.47
CA HIS A 128 5.57 10.85 6.82
C HIS A 128 5.18 12.02 7.73
N HIS A 129 4.45 13.03 7.26
CA HIS A 129 3.96 14.08 8.16
C HIS A 129 2.88 13.52 9.09
N SER A 130 3.20 13.49 10.38
CA SER A 130 2.32 13.00 11.47
C SER A 130 1.39 14.08 12.04
N GLU A 131 1.47 15.31 11.54
CA GLU A 131 0.66 16.43 12.01
C GLU A 131 -0.33 16.92 10.95
N ILE A 132 -1.51 17.36 11.41
CA ILE A 132 -2.50 17.99 10.55
C ILE A 132 -2.01 19.39 10.19
N VAL A 133 -1.85 19.65 8.91
CA VAL A 133 -1.45 20.95 8.39
C VAL A 133 -2.71 21.81 8.20
N ASN A 134 -2.72 23.03 8.75
CA ASN A 134 -3.87 23.93 8.68
C ASN A 134 -4.16 24.48 7.26
N THR A 135 -3.22 24.28 6.33
CA THR A 135 -3.33 24.79 4.96
C THR A 135 -3.12 23.65 3.98
N GLY A 136 -4.18 22.93 3.62
CA GLY A 136 -4.08 21.93 2.56
C GLY A 136 -4.49 20.52 2.96
N PHE A 137 -4.01 19.54 2.19
CA PHE A 137 -4.35 18.13 2.35
C PHE A 137 -3.50 17.47 3.44
N SER A 138 -4.14 17.00 4.50
CA SER A 138 -3.49 16.21 5.55
C SER A 138 -3.33 14.77 5.15
N SER A 139 -2.26 14.11 5.63
CA SER A 139 -2.06 12.67 5.39
C SER A 139 -3.09 11.83 6.15
N ALA A 140 -3.47 10.68 5.59
CA ALA A 140 -4.33 9.74 6.29
C ALA A 140 -3.70 9.23 7.62
N THR A 141 -2.38 9.22 7.70
CA THR A 141 -1.64 8.88 8.92
C THR A 141 -1.84 9.93 10.01
N ALA A 142 -1.76 11.23 9.66
CA ALA A 142 -1.99 12.32 10.62
C ALA A 142 -3.45 12.32 11.13
N ILE A 143 -4.42 12.11 10.22
CA ILE A 143 -5.84 12.04 10.59
C ILE A 143 -6.09 10.85 11.52
N ARG A 144 -5.60 9.65 11.19
CA ARG A 144 -5.75 8.46 12.04
C ARG A 144 -5.09 8.65 13.41
N LYS A 145 -3.87 9.20 13.45
CA LYS A 145 -3.18 9.46 14.71
C LYS A 145 -4.04 10.31 15.64
N LEU A 146 -4.50 11.47 15.15
CA LEU A 146 -5.34 12.37 15.96
C LEU A 146 -6.67 11.71 16.36
N LEU A 147 -7.28 10.94 15.46
CA LEU A 147 -8.52 10.24 15.74
C LEU A 147 -8.37 9.19 16.85
N PHE A 148 -7.25 8.47 16.88
CA PHE A 148 -6.95 7.48 17.93
C PHE A 148 -6.56 8.13 19.26
N GLU A 149 -5.85 9.25 19.24
CA GLU A 149 -5.48 10.01 20.44
C GLU A 149 -6.71 10.63 21.11
N GLU A 150 -7.55 11.30 20.34
CA GLU A 150 -8.70 12.04 20.84
C GLU A 150 -9.97 11.19 21.02
N ARG A 151 -10.03 10.03 20.37
CA ARG A 151 -11.20 9.12 20.35
C ARG A 151 -12.52 9.78 19.90
N LYS A 152 -12.41 10.92 19.21
CA LYS A 152 -13.54 11.71 18.66
C LYS A 152 -13.09 12.53 17.46
N VAL A 153 -14.05 12.94 16.66
CA VAL A 153 -13.81 13.84 15.52
C VAL A 153 -13.72 15.29 16.03
N THR A 154 -12.50 15.81 16.07
CA THR A 154 -12.24 17.21 16.45
C THR A 154 -12.47 18.17 15.28
N SER A 155 -12.52 19.47 15.55
CA SER A 155 -12.59 20.50 14.51
C SER A 155 -11.45 20.41 13.50
N LYS A 156 -10.24 20.03 13.95
CA LYS A 156 -9.07 19.80 13.10
C LYS A 156 -9.30 18.65 12.11
N ILE A 157 -9.93 17.56 12.55
CA ILE A 157 -10.27 16.43 11.67
C ILE A 157 -11.37 16.85 10.70
N GLN A 158 -12.40 17.57 11.18
CA GLN A 158 -13.51 18.04 10.32
C GLN A 158 -13.03 18.90 9.16
N THR A 159 -12.04 19.76 9.38
CA THR A 159 -11.48 20.61 8.31
C THR A 159 -10.53 19.85 7.37
N ALA A 160 -9.99 18.70 7.81
CA ALA A 160 -9.02 17.90 7.05
C ALA A 160 -9.67 16.81 6.18
N VAL A 161 -11.00 16.59 6.31
CA VAL A 161 -11.71 15.53 5.56
C VAL A 161 -12.99 16.10 4.95
N PRO A 162 -13.54 15.49 3.87
CA PRO A 162 -14.86 15.84 3.36
C PRO A 162 -15.94 15.72 4.42
N GLU A 163 -16.95 16.60 4.37
CA GLU A 163 -18.05 16.66 5.35
C GLU A 163 -18.71 15.31 5.60
N MET A 164 -18.99 14.55 4.54
CA MET A 164 -19.57 13.22 4.67
C MET A 164 -18.65 12.25 5.41
N THR A 165 -17.33 12.34 5.20
CA THR A 165 -16.36 11.53 5.94
C THR A 165 -16.38 11.86 7.42
N ALA A 166 -16.46 13.14 7.78
CA ALA A 166 -16.58 13.57 9.16
C ALA A 166 -17.88 13.05 9.81
N LYS A 167 -19.01 13.10 9.08
CA LYS A 167 -20.30 12.55 9.54
C LYS A 167 -20.20 11.03 9.82
N ILE A 168 -19.60 10.27 8.91
CA ILE A 168 -19.41 8.82 9.08
C ILE A 168 -18.51 8.54 10.28
N LEU A 169 -17.38 9.23 10.40
CA LEU A 169 -16.44 9.05 11.52
C LEU A 169 -17.10 9.36 12.88
N ASN A 170 -18.00 10.33 12.94
CA ASN A 170 -18.74 10.64 14.17
C ASN A 170 -19.75 9.53 14.59
N GLN A 171 -20.15 8.67 13.66
CA GLN A 171 -21.06 7.56 13.93
C GLN A 171 -20.31 6.28 14.37
N VAL A 172 -18.98 6.26 14.25
CA VAL A 172 -18.17 5.10 14.65
C VAL A 172 -17.98 5.12 16.16
N GLU A 173 -18.51 4.13 16.85
CA GLU A 173 -18.39 3.99 18.30
C GLU A 173 -17.00 3.53 18.73
N ASN A 174 -16.37 2.64 17.96
CA ASN A 174 -15.07 2.06 18.26
C ASN A 174 -14.13 2.11 17.07
N TYR A 175 -13.01 2.78 17.21
CA TYR A 175 -11.94 2.79 16.21
C TYR A 175 -11.03 1.57 16.42
N ILE A 176 -10.88 0.77 15.37
CA ILE A 176 -10.02 -0.42 15.36
C ILE A 176 -8.59 -0.01 15.05
N ASP A 177 -7.66 -0.34 15.94
CA ASP A 177 -6.22 -0.14 15.80
C ASP A 177 -5.45 -1.46 16.01
N TRP A 178 -4.13 -1.41 15.97
CA TRP A 178 -3.29 -2.57 16.22
C TRP A 178 -3.46 -3.13 17.63
N ASN A 179 -3.73 -2.29 18.64
CA ASN A 179 -3.95 -2.73 20.01
C ASN A 179 -5.24 -3.56 20.13
N THR A 180 -6.26 -3.19 19.35
CA THR A 180 -7.52 -3.96 19.26
C THR A 180 -7.29 -5.35 18.68
N LEU A 181 -6.37 -5.49 17.71
CA LEU A 181 -6.07 -6.75 17.03
C LEU A 181 -5.01 -7.59 17.75
N PHE A 182 -4.16 -6.96 18.57
CA PHE A 182 -3.02 -7.60 19.21
C PHE A 182 -3.37 -8.83 20.07
N PRO A 183 -4.43 -8.83 20.91
CA PRO A 183 -4.81 -10.01 21.69
C PRO A 183 -5.11 -11.25 20.83
N TYR A 184 -5.74 -11.06 19.67
CA TYR A 184 -6.00 -12.16 18.73
C TYR A 184 -4.71 -12.71 18.11
N LEU A 185 -3.76 -11.82 17.81
CA LEU A 185 -2.44 -12.22 17.36
C LEU A 185 -1.68 -12.99 18.44
N GLN A 186 -1.72 -12.54 19.68
CA GLN A 186 -1.10 -13.23 20.81
C GLN A 186 -1.64 -14.65 20.96
N ILE A 187 -2.97 -14.82 20.99
CA ILE A 187 -3.59 -16.14 21.05
C ILE A 187 -3.12 -17.01 19.88
N LYS A 188 -3.15 -16.49 18.67
CA LYS A 188 -2.70 -17.23 17.47
C LYS A 188 -1.26 -17.67 17.56
N VAL A 189 -0.36 -16.80 18.05
CA VAL A 189 1.07 -17.12 18.20
C VAL A 189 1.30 -18.10 19.36
N ALA A 190 0.64 -17.90 20.50
CA ALA A 190 0.77 -18.78 21.66
C ALA A 190 0.33 -20.22 21.37
N THR A 191 -0.83 -20.38 20.69
CA THR A 191 -1.45 -21.68 20.46
C THR A 191 -0.89 -22.46 19.26
N ASN A 192 -0.07 -21.83 18.39
CA ASN A 192 0.47 -22.49 17.22
C ASN A 192 1.99 -22.67 17.31
N SER A 193 2.50 -23.79 16.78
CA SER A 193 3.94 -24.01 16.62
C SER A 193 4.53 -23.09 15.53
N ALA A 194 5.85 -22.88 15.55
CA ALA A 194 6.54 -22.15 14.50
C ALA A 194 6.29 -22.77 13.11
N ASN A 195 6.25 -24.10 13.02
CA ASN A 195 5.96 -24.80 11.75
C ASN A 195 4.53 -24.52 11.27
N CYS A 196 3.56 -24.41 12.17
CA CYS A 196 2.19 -24.05 11.81
C CYS A 196 2.12 -22.58 11.33
N LEU A 197 2.78 -21.66 12.03
CA LEU A 197 2.84 -20.25 11.64
C LEU A 197 3.49 -20.08 10.25
N LYS A 198 4.52 -20.84 9.95
CA LYS A 198 5.22 -20.84 8.65
C LYS A 198 4.32 -21.21 7.46
N GLN A 199 3.19 -21.88 7.68
CA GLN A 199 2.24 -22.22 6.63
C GLN A 199 1.39 -21.03 6.19
N HIS A 200 1.36 -19.95 6.98
CA HIS A 200 0.64 -18.72 6.59
C HIS A 200 1.40 -17.96 5.51
N LEU A 201 0.64 -17.36 4.60
CA LEU A 201 1.17 -16.54 3.51
C LEU A 201 2.06 -15.43 4.07
N LEU A 202 3.24 -15.26 3.47
CA LEU A 202 4.28 -14.28 3.86
C LEU A 202 4.95 -14.54 5.23
N VAL A 203 4.61 -15.62 5.93
CA VAL A 203 5.32 -16.04 7.14
C VAL A 203 6.40 -17.05 6.75
N HIS A 204 7.59 -16.57 6.42
CA HIS A 204 8.74 -17.36 6.03
C HIS A 204 10.04 -16.63 6.42
N GLU A 205 11.20 -17.18 6.07
CA GLU A 205 12.52 -16.58 6.33
C GLU A 205 12.84 -16.38 7.81
N GLY A 206 12.25 -17.19 8.69
CA GLY A 206 12.50 -17.12 10.13
C GLY A 206 11.62 -16.13 10.90
N ILE A 207 10.68 -15.46 10.21
CA ILE A 207 9.72 -14.53 10.85
C ILE A 207 8.89 -15.27 11.90
N GLU A 208 8.51 -16.52 11.67
CA GLU A 208 7.76 -17.39 12.58
C GLU A 208 8.48 -17.55 13.93
N ASN A 209 9.78 -17.75 13.90
CA ASN A 209 10.59 -17.89 15.11
C ASN A 209 10.77 -16.55 15.83
N ARG A 210 10.92 -15.45 15.05
CA ARG A 210 11.07 -14.10 15.58
C ARG A 210 9.81 -13.62 16.27
N ILE A 211 8.64 -13.88 15.67
CA ILE A 211 7.33 -13.55 16.26
C ILE A 211 7.15 -14.28 17.58
N LYS A 212 7.46 -15.57 17.66
CA LYS A 212 7.37 -16.35 18.91
C LYS A 212 8.33 -15.92 20.01
N LYS A 213 9.42 -15.23 19.67
CA LYS A 213 10.33 -14.65 20.70
C LYS A 213 9.83 -13.32 21.26
N ILE A 214 9.09 -12.56 20.45
CA ILE A 214 8.67 -11.19 20.82
C ILE A 214 7.28 -11.21 21.46
N ILE A 215 6.42 -12.11 21.00
CA ILE A 215 5.05 -12.27 21.52
C ILE A 215 5.05 -13.51 22.40
N PRO A 216 5.01 -13.35 23.72
CA PRO A 216 5.00 -14.45 24.67
C PRO A 216 3.69 -15.25 24.64
#